data_f23e2fddc1f7938013b8c5faf542f81c
#
_entry.id   f23e2fddc1f7938013b8c5faf542f81c
#
_cell.length_a   1.000
_cell.length_b   1.000
_cell.length_c   1.000
_cell.angle_alpha   90.00
_cell.angle_beta   90.00
_cell.angle_gamma   90.00
#
_symmetry.space_group_name_H-M   'P 1'
#
loop_
_entity.id
_entity.type
_entity.pdbx_description
1 polymer ?
#
loop_
_entity_poly.entity_id
_entity_poly.type
_entity_poly.pdbx_seq_one_letter_code
_entity_poly.pdbx_strand_id
1 'polypeptide(L)'
;MKVLLAAGGTAGHINPAIAIAKQFAEKEHAEIQFIGTKRGMETELVTREGFPISYIEVAGFKRKLTPENFKIAWQAFRGVRQAGKIIREFRPDLVVGCGGYVSGPAVFCAHLQNIPTLIHEQNVIPGLTTKILSKFVDKVAISFEDTNQYIAKKKTVLTGNPIRETIVKVSAAEQKTHEHPSVLVVGGSLGAKVINDTMAELVKDMETDVEIVWATGKREYEDVKKRTQPLPEQVKLVPYIYDMDKAIADADVVIARAGAITVSEICAAGKASVLIPSPNVTHNHQEYNARALEKKGAAKVICERELTPRYLKETLLELLMNRETLQTMSRNAKKMGIVGAAQQIYEIGMRLAGKSSSE
;
A
#
# COMPACT_ATOMS: atom_id res chain seq x y z
N MET A 1 -23.98 11.36 9.78
CA MET A 1 -22.71 11.03 10.48
C MET A 1 -21.60 11.92 9.97
N LYS A 2 -20.64 12.31 10.81
CA LYS A 2 -19.47 13.10 10.42
C LYS A 2 -18.20 12.29 10.67
N VAL A 3 -17.38 12.12 9.65
CA VAL A 3 -16.14 11.34 9.75
C VAL A 3 -14.94 12.19 9.34
N LEU A 4 -13.95 12.27 10.21
CA LEU A 4 -12.72 12.97 9.97
C LEU A 4 -11.61 11.97 9.69
N LEU A 5 -10.96 12.08 8.53
CA LEU A 5 -9.85 11.21 8.16
C LEU A 5 -8.53 11.99 8.17
N ALA A 6 -7.48 11.37 8.71
CA ALA A 6 -6.14 11.95 8.71
C ALA A 6 -5.17 11.03 7.97
N ALA A 7 -4.68 11.49 6.82
CA ALA A 7 -3.74 10.77 5.99
C ALA A 7 -2.80 11.75 5.27
N GLY A 8 -1.55 11.36 5.08
CA GLY A 8 -0.61 12.21 4.35
C GLY A 8 0.73 11.56 4.03
N GLY A 9 1.51 12.27 3.27
CA GLY A 9 2.87 11.95 2.90
C GLY A 9 3.00 11.10 1.64
N THR A 10 2.36 9.94 1.56
CA THR A 10 2.46 9.03 0.40
C THR A 10 1.10 8.53 -0.04
N ALA A 11 0.98 8.17 -1.32
CA ALA A 11 -0.22 7.54 -1.88
C ALA A 11 -0.61 6.24 -1.12
N GLY A 12 0.36 5.53 -0.53
CA GLY A 12 0.12 4.33 0.28
C GLY A 12 -0.68 4.58 1.56
N HIS A 13 -0.71 5.82 2.09
CA HIS A 13 -1.56 6.23 3.20
C HIS A 13 -2.86 6.87 2.73
N ILE A 14 -2.78 7.66 1.65
CA ILE A 14 -3.87 8.50 1.18
C ILE A 14 -4.94 7.66 0.48
N ASN A 15 -4.55 6.74 -0.43
CA ASN A 15 -5.50 5.92 -1.16
C ASN A 15 -6.37 5.03 -0.26
N PRO A 16 -5.81 4.32 0.76
CA PRO A 16 -6.63 3.63 1.75
C PRO A 16 -7.63 4.56 2.48
N ALA A 17 -7.19 5.77 2.87
CA ALA A 17 -8.06 6.73 3.51
C ALA A 17 -9.22 7.16 2.61
N ILE A 18 -8.95 7.41 1.33
CA ILE A 18 -9.97 7.74 0.33
C ILE A 18 -10.96 6.57 0.16
N ALA A 19 -10.48 5.33 0.07
CA ALA A 19 -11.34 4.16 -0.06
C ALA A 19 -12.26 3.99 1.17
N ILE A 20 -11.73 4.20 2.37
CA ILE A 20 -12.51 4.20 3.62
C ILE A 20 -13.54 5.34 3.62
N ALA A 21 -13.14 6.56 3.23
CA ALA A 21 -14.04 7.71 3.16
C ALA A 21 -15.23 7.47 2.21
N LYS A 22 -14.96 6.86 1.05
CA LYS A 22 -16.02 6.51 0.08
C LYS A 22 -17.06 5.57 0.68
N GLN A 23 -16.64 4.55 1.45
CA GLN A 23 -17.58 3.64 2.12
C GLN A 23 -18.53 4.38 3.07
N PHE A 24 -18.01 5.31 3.88
CA PHE A 24 -18.83 6.12 4.77
C PHE A 24 -19.75 7.09 4.00
N ALA A 25 -19.24 7.71 2.93
CA ALA A 25 -20.02 8.63 2.12
C ALA A 25 -21.16 7.94 1.36
N GLU A 26 -20.90 6.78 0.78
CA GLU A 26 -21.85 6.02 -0.04
C GLU A 26 -22.93 5.34 0.81
N LYS A 27 -22.56 4.76 1.95
CA LYS A 27 -23.50 3.97 2.78
C LYS A 27 -24.27 4.78 3.80
N GLU A 28 -23.63 5.78 4.38
CA GLU A 28 -24.22 6.59 5.46
C GLU A 28 -24.53 8.02 5.05
N HIS A 29 -24.27 8.41 3.80
CA HIS A 29 -24.28 9.81 3.39
C HIS A 29 -23.51 10.70 4.36
N ALA A 30 -22.40 10.15 4.88
CA ALA A 30 -21.59 10.80 5.90
C ALA A 30 -20.95 12.08 5.36
N GLU A 31 -20.95 13.12 6.17
CA GLU A 31 -20.14 14.30 5.92
C GLU A 31 -18.67 13.96 6.20
N ILE A 32 -17.85 14.00 5.15
CA ILE A 32 -16.44 13.62 5.20
C ILE A 32 -15.57 14.86 5.20
N GLN A 33 -14.58 14.89 6.07
CA GLN A 33 -13.50 15.89 6.03
C GLN A 33 -12.14 15.22 6.22
N PHE A 34 -11.14 15.72 5.50
CA PHE A 34 -9.75 15.28 5.66
C PHE A 34 -8.93 16.29 6.46
N ILE A 35 -7.89 15.76 7.13
CA ILE A 35 -6.76 16.55 7.64
C ILE A 35 -5.50 16.11 6.91
N GLY A 36 -4.77 17.09 6.38
CA GLY A 36 -3.53 16.89 5.63
C GLY A 36 -2.52 18.02 5.86
N THR A 37 -1.48 18.07 5.03
CA THR A 37 -0.52 19.19 4.94
C THR A 37 -0.65 19.92 3.61
N LYS A 38 -0.33 21.21 3.58
CA LYS A 38 -0.42 22.03 2.35
C LYS A 38 0.54 21.58 1.23
N ARG A 39 1.59 20.82 1.54
CA ARG A 39 2.65 20.43 0.61
C ARG A 39 2.68 18.95 0.30
N GLY A 40 1.75 18.18 0.84
CA GLY A 40 1.67 16.73 0.63
C GLY A 40 0.84 16.36 -0.60
N MET A 41 1.01 15.13 -1.06
CA MET A 41 0.22 14.55 -2.15
C MET A 41 -1.28 14.49 -1.82
N GLU A 42 -1.63 14.53 -0.54
CA GLU A 42 -3.01 14.51 -0.06
C GLU A 42 -3.80 15.70 -0.59
N THR A 43 -3.17 16.86 -0.80
CA THR A 43 -3.84 18.04 -1.34
C THR A 43 -4.42 17.78 -2.73
N GLU A 44 -3.68 17.09 -3.60
CA GLU A 44 -4.15 16.75 -4.95
C GLU A 44 -5.09 15.54 -4.94
N LEU A 45 -4.68 14.45 -4.28
CA LEU A 45 -5.40 13.18 -4.34
C LEU A 45 -6.78 13.25 -3.69
N VAL A 46 -6.89 13.91 -2.54
CA VAL A 46 -8.15 14.03 -1.80
C VAL A 46 -9.12 14.98 -2.51
N THR A 47 -8.63 16.12 -3.00
CA THR A 47 -9.50 17.10 -3.68
C THR A 47 -9.98 16.61 -5.04
N ARG A 48 -9.18 15.80 -5.75
CA ARG A 48 -9.60 15.14 -6.99
C ARG A 48 -10.81 14.21 -6.78
N GLU A 49 -10.90 13.59 -5.61
CA GLU A 49 -12.04 12.73 -5.25
C GLU A 49 -13.24 13.52 -4.66
N GLY A 50 -13.16 14.86 -4.65
CA GLY A 50 -14.24 15.73 -4.21
C GLY A 50 -14.36 15.92 -2.70
N PHE A 51 -13.43 15.41 -1.89
CA PHE A 51 -13.48 15.56 -0.45
C PHE A 51 -12.82 16.87 0.03
N PRO A 52 -13.42 17.56 1.01
CA PRO A 52 -12.83 18.73 1.64
C PRO A 52 -11.61 18.33 2.50
N ILE A 53 -10.59 19.20 2.51
CA ILE A 53 -9.37 18.98 3.28
C ILE A 53 -9.01 20.24 4.08
N SER A 54 -8.74 20.06 5.36
CA SER A 54 -8.16 21.07 6.25
C SER A 54 -6.69 20.78 6.49
N TYR A 55 -5.90 21.83 6.68
CA TYR A 55 -4.45 21.71 6.76
C TYR A 55 -3.93 22.00 8.15
N ILE A 56 -2.95 21.21 8.60
CA ILE A 56 -2.19 21.41 9.81
C ILE A 56 -0.69 21.47 9.53
N GLU A 57 0.05 22.12 10.42
CA GLU A 57 1.50 22.19 10.33
C GLU A 57 2.11 21.03 11.12
N VAL A 58 2.67 20.07 10.41
CA VAL A 58 3.42 18.95 11.01
C VAL A 58 4.65 18.63 10.18
N ALA A 59 5.69 18.16 10.85
CA ALA A 59 6.90 17.64 10.21
C ALA A 59 7.34 16.36 10.91
N GLY A 60 8.04 15.51 10.14
CA GLY A 60 8.65 14.31 10.70
C GLY A 60 9.85 14.63 11.58
N PHE A 61 9.97 13.94 12.72
CA PHE A 61 11.15 14.02 13.55
C PHE A 61 12.38 13.47 12.81
N LYS A 62 13.46 14.26 12.81
CA LYS A 62 14.76 13.78 12.33
C LYS A 62 15.31 12.75 13.34
N ARG A 63 15.89 11.66 12.84
CA ARG A 63 16.44 10.57 13.67
C ARG A 63 17.62 11.01 14.57
N LYS A 64 18.32 12.09 14.23
CA LYS A 64 19.41 12.65 15.03
C LYS A 64 18.88 13.78 15.89
N LEU A 65 19.33 13.85 17.15
CA LEU A 65 19.08 14.98 18.03
C LEU A 65 19.82 16.20 17.48
N THR A 66 19.09 17.11 16.87
CA THR A 66 19.61 18.35 16.32
C THR A 66 18.80 19.53 16.88
N PRO A 67 19.35 20.77 16.94
CA PRO A 67 18.59 21.96 17.35
C PRO A 67 17.28 22.14 16.56
N GLU A 68 17.22 21.61 15.33
CA GLU A 68 16.02 21.62 14.50
C GLU A 68 14.85 20.79 15.11
N ASN A 69 15.14 19.85 16.01
CA ASN A 69 14.10 19.08 16.69
C ASN A 69 13.25 19.95 17.63
N PHE A 70 13.79 21.06 18.17
CA PHE A 70 12.98 22.05 18.90
C PHE A 70 11.96 22.72 17.99
N LYS A 71 12.34 23.06 16.75
CA LYS A 71 11.43 23.62 15.76
C LYS A 71 10.34 22.59 15.38
N ILE A 72 10.72 21.32 15.23
CA ILE A 72 9.79 20.22 14.92
C ILE A 72 8.83 19.98 16.10
N ALA A 73 9.32 20.01 17.35
CA ALA A 73 8.47 19.90 18.54
C ALA A 73 7.47 21.06 18.64
N TRP A 74 7.90 22.29 18.33
CA TRP A 74 7.01 23.46 18.25
C TRP A 74 5.97 23.31 17.13
N GLN A 75 6.37 22.84 15.96
CA GLN A 75 5.43 22.53 14.86
C GLN A 75 4.44 21.44 15.25
N ALA A 76 4.89 20.38 15.94
CA ALA A 76 4.01 19.33 16.44
C ALA A 76 2.97 19.89 17.43
N PHE A 77 3.38 20.78 18.35
CA PHE A 77 2.47 21.46 19.27
C PHE A 77 1.45 22.34 18.53
N ARG A 78 1.88 23.12 17.54
CA ARG A 78 0.98 23.90 16.68
C ARG A 78 0.01 23.00 15.91
N GLY A 79 0.51 21.88 15.36
CA GLY A 79 -0.31 20.90 14.68
C GLY A 79 -1.39 20.29 15.56
N VAL A 80 -1.07 19.99 16.83
CA VAL A 80 -2.06 19.53 17.83
C VAL A 80 -3.12 20.59 18.09
N ARG A 81 -2.74 21.86 18.26
CA ARG A 81 -3.71 22.97 18.46
C ARG A 81 -4.60 23.17 17.23
N GLN A 82 -4.04 23.11 16.02
CA GLN A 82 -4.78 23.24 14.77
C GLN A 82 -5.74 22.05 14.58
N ALA A 83 -5.29 20.81 14.79
CA ALA A 83 -6.14 19.63 14.75
C ALA A 83 -7.29 19.72 15.78
N GLY A 84 -6.98 20.13 17.01
CA GLY A 84 -7.99 20.33 18.04
C GLY A 84 -9.03 21.40 17.70
N LYS A 85 -8.63 22.46 16.97
CA LYS A 85 -9.59 23.49 16.46
C LYS A 85 -10.49 22.88 15.39
N ILE A 86 -9.92 22.19 14.39
CA ILE A 86 -10.67 21.55 13.30
C ILE A 86 -11.71 20.55 13.88
N ILE A 87 -11.28 19.71 14.84
CA ILE A 87 -12.15 18.73 15.48
C ILE A 87 -13.32 19.41 16.22
N ARG A 88 -13.07 20.49 16.96
CA ARG A 88 -14.15 21.23 17.67
C ARG A 88 -15.13 21.91 16.70
N GLU A 89 -14.66 22.40 15.57
CA GLU A 89 -15.50 23.05 14.55
C GLU A 89 -16.31 22.01 13.77
N PHE A 90 -15.67 20.93 13.33
CA PHE A 90 -16.32 19.88 12.53
C PHE A 90 -17.21 18.96 13.37
N ARG A 91 -16.83 18.68 14.62
CA ARG A 91 -17.51 17.77 15.57
C ARG A 91 -17.72 16.37 14.97
N PRO A 92 -16.65 15.65 14.65
CA PRO A 92 -16.77 14.33 14.07
C PRO A 92 -17.33 13.31 15.07
N ASP A 93 -18.13 12.37 14.58
CA ASP A 93 -18.58 11.17 15.32
C ASP A 93 -17.46 10.09 15.39
N LEU A 94 -16.52 10.14 14.44
CA LEU A 94 -15.39 9.21 14.32
C LEU A 94 -14.18 9.91 13.70
N VAL A 95 -12.99 9.60 14.22
CA VAL A 95 -11.72 10.01 13.61
C VAL A 95 -10.91 8.78 13.18
N VAL A 96 -10.52 8.75 11.89
CA VAL A 96 -9.75 7.65 11.30
C VAL A 96 -8.36 8.14 10.89
N GLY A 97 -7.31 7.55 11.47
CA GLY A 97 -5.92 7.80 11.09
C GLY A 97 -5.40 6.73 10.13
N CYS A 98 -4.99 7.12 8.92
CA CYS A 98 -4.47 6.17 7.93
C CYS A 98 -2.95 6.29 7.70
N GLY A 99 -2.25 7.02 8.57
CA GLY A 99 -0.80 7.15 8.51
C GLY A 99 -0.31 8.54 8.05
N GLY A 100 1.01 8.67 8.00
CA GLY A 100 1.67 9.96 7.86
C GLY A 100 1.71 10.73 9.19
N TYR A 101 2.49 11.83 9.20
CA TYR A 101 2.68 12.63 10.41
C TYR A 101 1.41 13.34 10.87
N VAL A 102 0.47 13.59 9.96
CA VAL A 102 -0.82 14.26 10.24
C VAL A 102 -1.76 13.43 11.12
N SER A 103 -1.66 12.11 11.05
CA SER A 103 -2.48 11.21 11.86
C SER A 103 -2.21 11.38 13.36
N GLY A 104 -0.96 11.70 13.74
CA GLY A 104 -0.56 11.89 15.13
C GLY A 104 -1.42 12.92 15.86
N PRO A 105 -1.35 14.21 15.49
CA PRO A 105 -2.15 15.27 16.10
C PRO A 105 -3.65 15.05 16.01
N ALA A 106 -4.15 14.60 14.85
CA ALA A 106 -5.58 14.43 14.63
C ALA A 106 -6.18 13.38 15.56
N VAL A 107 -5.62 12.17 15.56
CA VAL A 107 -6.11 11.05 16.37
C VAL A 107 -5.89 11.30 17.87
N PHE A 108 -4.76 11.90 18.25
CA PHE A 108 -4.49 12.22 19.63
C PHE A 108 -5.48 13.27 20.19
N CYS A 109 -5.78 14.33 19.42
CA CYS A 109 -6.77 15.32 19.83
C CYS A 109 -8.19 14.73 19.91
N ALA A 110 -8.55 13.79 19.03
CA ALA A 110 -9.82 13.09 19.09
C ALA A 110 -9.93 12.27 20.38
N HIS A 111 -8.90 11.51 20.70
CA HIS A 111 -8.83 10.74 21.96
C HIS A 111 -9.02 11.63 23.19
N LEU A 112 -8.32 12.78 23.27
CA LEU A 112 -8.47 13.72 24.38
C LEU A 112 -9.88 14.35 24.50
N GLN A 113 -10.65 14.37 23.41
CA GLN A 113 -12.02 14.86 23.38
C GLN A 113 -13.07 13.72 23.50
N ASN A 114 -12.64 12.49 23.83
CA ASN A 114 -13.48 11.30 23.94
C ASN A 114 -14.28 10.99 22.65
N ILE A 115 -13.71 11.34 21.48
CA ILE A 115 -14.27 11.00 20.18
C ILE A 115 -13.72 9.63 19.78
N PRO A 116 -14.55 8.69 19.31
CA PRO A 116 -14.12 7.38 18.82
C PRO A 116 -12.97 7.47 17.79
N THR A 117 -11.97 6.61 17.96
CA THR A 117 -10.73 6.63 17.19
C THR A 117 -10.41 5.28 16.59
N LEU A 118 -10.10 5.28 15.30
CA LEU A 118 -9.65 4.12 14.54
C LEU A 118 -8.36 4.44 13.80
N ILE A 119 -7.41 3.51 13.78
CA ILE A 119 -6.22 3.61 12.92
C ILE A 119 -6.24 2.48 11.92
N HIS A 120 -5.80 2.74 10.70
CA HIS A 120 -5.46 1.72 9.72
C HIS A 120 -3.94 1.70 9.51
N GLU A 121 -3.34 0.51 9.68
CA GLU A 121 -1.91 0.27 9.43
C GLU A 121 -1.74 -0.65 8.21
N GLN A 122 -1.03 -0.15 7.21
CA GLN A 122 -0.88 -0.80 5.93
C GLN A 122 0.22 -1.87 5.91
N ASN A 123 1.26 -1.70 6.73
CA ASN A 123 2.48 -2.49 6.68
C ASN A 123 2.57 -3.50 7.82
N VAL A 124 3.43 -4.49 7.68
CA VAL A 124 3.78 -5.45 8.75
C VAL A 124 4.38 -4.72 9.94
N ILE A 125 5.38 -3.85 9.70
CA ILE A 125 5.94 -3.01 10.76
C ILE A 125 5.18 -1.69 10.80
N PRO A 126 4.46 -1.42 11.91
CA PRO A 126 3.74 -0.17 12.06
C PRO A 126 4.70 1.02 12.16
N GLY A 127 4.30 2.14 11.55
CA GLY A 127 5.00 3.41 11.69
C GLY A 127 5.06 3.86 13.15
N LEU A 128 6.05 4.71 13.46
CA LEU A 128 6.23 5.22 14.83
C LEU A 128 4.97 5.90 15.37
N THR A 129 4.31 6.70 14.54
CA THR A 129 3.04 7.35 14.89
C THR A 129 1.98 6.32 15.25
N THR A 130 1.79 5.28 14.43
CA THR A 130 0.86 4.17 14.71
C THR A 130 1.20 3.45 16.01
N LYS A 131 2.49 3.14 16.26
CA LYS A 131 2.94 2.49 17.50
C LYS A 131 2.61 3.32 18.76
N ILE A 132 2.80 4.64 18.69
CA ILE A 132 2.47 5.52 19.82
C ILE A 132 0.96 5.59 20.00
N LEU A 133 0.23 5.88 18.94
CA LEU A 133 -1.22 6.07 18.99
C LEU A 133 -1.98 4.79 19.34
N SER A 134 -1.47 3.60 18.98
CA SER A 134 -2.10 2.33 19.30
C SER A 134 -2.34 2.11 20.80
N LYS A 135 -1.60 2.83 21.68
CA LYS A 135 -1.79 2.79 23.12
C LYS A 135 -3.08 3.50 23.56
N PHE A 136 -3.53 4.48 22.80
CA PHE A 136 -4.63 5.39 23.15
C PHE A 136 -5.91 5.10 22.38
N VAL A 137 -5.81 4.74 21.10
CA VAL A 137 -6.98 4.54 20.22
C VAL A 137 -7.85 3.36 20.63
N ASP A 138 -9.08 3.37 20.19
CA ASP A 138 -10.05 2.32 20.48
C ASP A 138 -9.73 1.06 19.70
N LYS A 139 -9.49 1.16 18.38
CA LYS A 139 -9.12 0.03 17.51
C LYS A 139 -8.04 0.41 16.48
N VAL A 140 -7.32 -0.63 16.05
CA VAL A 140 -6.34 -0.57 14.96
C VAL A 140 -6.69 -1.65 13.95
N ALA A 141 -7.11 -1.24 12.76
CA ALA A 141 -7.26 -2.11 11.61
C ALA A 141 -5.87 -2.41 11.02
N ILE A 142 -5.45 -3.66 11.02
CA ILE A 142 -4.14 -4.09 10.54
C ILE A 142 -4.27 -4.87 9.23
N SER A 143 -3.26 -4.75 8.38
CA SER A 143 -3.26 -5.41 7.08
C SER A 143 -2.55 -6.76 7.07
N PHE A 144 -1.67 -7.00 8.04
CA PHE A 144 -0.92 -8.25 8.21
C PHE A 144 -1.04 -8.76 9.63
N GLU A 145 -1.21 -10.07 9.79
CA GLU A 145 -1.30 -10.71 11.11
C GLU A 145 -0.03 -10.50 11.95
N ASP A 146 1.14 -10.47 11.28
CA ASP A 146 2.45 -10.27 11.93
C ASP A 146 2.56 -8.89 12.63
N THR A 147 1.71 -7.92 12.30
CA THR A 147 1.64 -6.62 12.98
C THR A 147 1.27 -6.76 14.47
N ASN A 148 0.62 -7.86 14.85
CA ASN A 148 0.30 -8.19 16.25
C ASN A 148 1.54 -8.36 17.16
N GLN A 149 2.73 -8.50 16.59
CA GLN A 149 3.99 -8.52 17.35
C GLN A 149 4.35 -7.13 17.89
N TYR A 150 3.79 -6.07 17.34
CA TYR A 150 4.10 -4.68 17.66
C TYR A 150 2.97 -3.93 18.36
N ILE A 151 1.74 -4.41 18.24
CA ILE A 151 0.52 -3.77 18.78
C ILE A 151 -0.25 -4.81 19.57
N ALA A 152 -0.82 -4.40 20.71
CA ALA A 152 -1.59 -5.30 21.58
C ALA A 152 -2.78 -5.91 20.83
N LYS A 153 -2.83 -7.25 20.74
CA LYS A 153 -3.82 -8.02 19.97
C LYS A 153 -5.28 -7.66 20.31
N LYS A 154 -5.57 -7.28 21.55
CA LYS A 154 -6.94 -6.85 21.97
C LYS A 154 -7.42 -5.59 21.27
N LYS A 155 -6.50 -4.77 20.72
CA LYS A 155 -6.81 -3.54 19.99
C LYS A 155 -6.83 -3.72 18.50
N THR A 156 -6.21 -4.78 17.96
CA THR A 156 -6.09 -5.02 16.54
C THR A 156 -7.29 -5.78 15.98
N VAL A 157 -7.62 -5.48 14.73
CA VAL A 157 -8.53 -6.26 13.89
C VAL A 157 -7.86 -6.45 12.53
N LEU A 158 -7.73 -7.68 12.08
CA LEU A 158 -7.15 -7.98 10.77
C LEU A 158 -8.21 -7.70 9.69
N THR A 159 -8.02 -6.64 8.92
CA THR A 159 -8.93 -6.19 7.86
C THR A 159 -8.34 -6.27 6.47
N GLY A 160 -7.01 -6.33 6.38
CA GLY A 160 -6.30 -6.14 5.13
C GLY A 160 -6.16 -4.66 4.73
N ASN A 161 -5.61 -4.44 3.54
CA ASN A 161 -5.53 -3.12 2.93
C ASN A 161 -6.73 -2.85 2.02
N PRO A 162 -7.30 -1.64 2.05
CA PRO A 162 -8.24 -1.20 1.03
C PRO A 162 -7.58 -1.19 -0.35
N ILE A 163 -7.83 -2.21 -1.12
CA ILE A 163 -7.40 -2.39 -2.51
C ILE A 163 -8.56 -2.12 -3.46
N ARG A 164 -8.25 -2.00 -4.75
CA ARG A 164 -9.28 -1.82 -5.77
C ARG A 164 -10.16 -3.08 -5.87
N GLU A 165 -11.47 -2.91 -5.81
CA GLU A 165 -12.42 -4.03 -5.93
C GLU A 165 -12.36 -4.72 -7.29
N THR A 166 -11.99 -3.97 -8.34
CA THR A 166 -11.83 -4.48 -9.70
C THR A 166 -10.84 -5.63 -9.78
N ILE A 167 -9.78 -5.62 -8.96
CA ILE A 167 -8.77 -6.70 -8.95
C ILE A 167 -9.39 -8.05 -8.56
N VAL A 168 -10.35 -8.04 -7.64
CA VAL A 168 -11.04 -9.25 -7.18
C VAL A 168 -11.97 -9.78 -8.28
N LYS A 169 -12.72 -8.86 -8.92
CA LYS A 169 -13.65 -9.18 -10.00
C LYS A 169 -12.93 -9.77 -11.21
N VAL A 170 -11.83 -9.13 -11.63
CA VAL A 170 -11.02 -9.59 -12.78
C VAL A 170 -10.33 -10.92 -12.48
N SER A 171 -9.82 -11.09 -11.24
CA SER A 171 -9.15 -12.33 -10.84
C SER A 171 -10.09 -13.52 -10.61
N ALA A 172 -11.39 -13.27 -10.43
CA ALA A 172 -12.43 -14.28 -10.33
C ALA A 172 -12.96 -14.72 -11.72
N ALA A 173 -12.77 -13.89 -12.75
CA ALA A 173 -13.04 -14.27 -14.12
C ALA A 173 -12.08 -15.40 -14.55
N GLU A 174 -12.52 -16.25 -15.49
CA GLU A 174 -11.69 -17.35 -16.00
C GLU A 174 -10.32 -16.82 -16.42
N GLN A 175 -9.26 -17.39 -15.82
CA GLN A 175 -7.90 -17.07 -16.23
C GLN A 175 -7.75 -17.48 -17.69
N LYS A 176 -7.33 -16.54 -18.53
CA LYS A 176 -6.93 -16.86 -19.89
C LYS A 176 -5.78 -17.87 -19.81
N THR A 177 -5.97 -19.02 -20.44
CA THR A 177 -4.85 -19.92 -20.73
C THR A 177 -3.98 -19.23 -21.76
N HIS A 178 -2.86 -18.70 -21.33
CA HIS A 178 -1.84 -18.17 -22.25
C HIS A 178 -1.15 -19.34 -22.94
N GLU A 179 -0.85 -19.18 -24.22
CA GLU A 179 -0.06 -20.14 -25.00
C GLU A 179 1.37 -20.21 -24.46
N HIS A 180 1.88 -19.07 -23.96
CA HIS A 180 3.17 -18.90 -23.34
C HIS A 180 3.06 -18.35 -21.90
N PRO A 181 4.00 -18.71 -20.99
CA PRO A 181 4.04 -18.13 -19.65
C PRO A 181 4.14 -16.60 -19.68
N SER A 182 3.42 -15.91 -18.81
CA SER A 182 3.35 -14.45 -18.79
C SER A 182 3.90 -13.84 -17.50
N VAL A 183 4.71 -12.79 -17.64
CA VAL A 183 5.38 -12.09 -16.54
C VAL A 183 5.05 -10.60 -16.57
N LEU A 184 4.56 -10.10 -15.45
CA LEU A 184 4.36 -8.67 -15.24
C LEU A 184 5.52 -8.10 -14.39
N VAL A 185 6.18 -7.05 -14.89
CA VAL A 185 7.27 -6.37 -14.17
C VAL A 185 6.87 -4.94 -13.84
N VAL A 186 6.81 -4.61 -12.55
CA VAL A 186 6.39 -3.27 -12.07
C VAL A 186 7.28 -2.76 -10.94
N GLY A 187 7.88 -1.60 -11.12
CA GLY A 187 8.70 -0.92 -10.11
C GLY A 187 7.92 0.02 -9.17
N GLY A 188 6.57 0.06 -9.30
CA GLY A 188 5.72 1.08 -8.68
C GLY A 188 5.49 2.29 -9.59
N SER A 189 4.68 3.27 -9.13
CA SER A 189 4.24 4.42 -9.96
C SER A 189 5.37 5.29 -10.51
N LEU A 190 6.49 5.39 -9.78
CA LEU A 190 7.67 6.16 -10.19
C LEU A 190 8.72 5.32 -10.93
N GLY A 191 8.51 4.00 -11.00
CA GLY A 191 9.51 3.05 -11.47
C GLY A 191 10.54 2.69 -10.39
N ALA A 192 11.41 1.72 -10.70
CA ALA A 192 12.49 1.28 -9.83
C ALA A 192 13.74 1.03 -10.67
N LYS A 193 14.69 1.96 -10.60
CA LYS A 193 15.89 1.95 -11.45
C LYS A 193 16.63 0.60 -11.37
N VAL A 194 16.80 0.04 -10.18
CA VAL A 194 17.51 -1.22 -10.00
C VAL A 194 16.78 -2.40 -10.68
N ILE A 195 15.44 -2.42 -10.65
CA ILE A 195 14.66 -3.42 -11.37
C ILE A 195 14.80 -3.20 -12.88
N ASN A 196 14.69 -1.95 -13.32
CA ASN A 196 14.82 -1.60 -14.73
C ASN A 196 16.21 -1.95 -15.28
N ASP A 197 17.27 -1.65 -14.54
CA ASP A 197 18.66 -1.98 -14.95
C ASP A 197 18.84 -3.50 -15.04
N THR A 198 18.34 -4.25 -14.06
CA THR A 198 18.42 -5.72 -14.04
C THR A 198 17.62 -6.34 -15.21
N MET A 199 16.42 -5.85 -15.46
CA MET A 199 15.58 -6.33 -16.58
C MET A 199 16.20 -6.00 -17.93
N ALA A 200 16.80 -4.80 -18.08
CA ALA A 200 17.44 -4.38 -19.31
C ALA A 200 18.59 -5.31 -19.74
N GLU A 201 19.31 -5.88 -18.78
CA GLU A 201 20.33 -6.88 -19.08
C GLU A 201 19.71 -8.28 -19.28
N LEU A 202 18.70 -8.64 -18.47
CA LEU A 202 18.06 -9.96 -18.53
C LEU A 202 17.40 -10.21 -19.89
N VAL A 203 16.69 -9.23 -20.45
CA VAL A 203 15.95 -9.39 -21.73
C VAL A 203 16.86 -9.54 -22.94
N LYS A 204 18.14 -9.13 -22.87
CA LYS A 204 19.10 -9.31 -23.97
C LYS A 204 19.46 -10.77 -24.21
N ASP A 205 19.50 -11.57 -23.12
CA ASP A 205 19.89 -12.98 -23.13
C ASP A 205 18.68 -13.92 -22.98
N MET A 206 17.48 -13.42 -23.22
CA MET A 206 16.27 -14.18 -22.98
C MET A 206 15.82 -14.92 -24.25
N GLU A 207 16.32 -16.12 -24.43
CA GLU A 207 15.90 -17.08 -25.47
C GLU A 207 14.74 -17.94 -24.94
N THR A 208 13.58 -17.37 -24.64
CA THR A 208 12.44 -18.10 -24.09
C THR A 208 11.11 -17.56 -24.64
N ASP A 209 10.13 -18.41 -24.76
CA ASP A 209 8.74 -18.07 -25.17
C ASP A 209 7.94 -17.44 -24.03
N VAL A 210 8.61 -16.64 -23.16
CA VAL A 210 7.95 -15.95 -22.03
C VAL A 210 7.50 -14.56 -22.46
N GLU A 211 6.21 -14.31 -22.35
CA GLU A 211 5.65 -12.98 -22.56
C GLU A 211 5.93 -12.06 -21.37
N ILE A 212 6.50 -10.89 -21.62
CA ILE A 212 6.82 -9.93 -20.56
C ILE A 212 6.11 -8.61 -20.81
N VAL A 213 5.29 -8.17 -19.85
CA VAL A 213 4.80 -6.80 -19.78
C VAL A 213 5.62 -6.04 -18.73
N TRP A 214 6.42 -5.07 -19.18
CA TRP A 214 7.34 -4.35 -18.33
C TRP A 214 7.02 -2.87 -18.26
N ALA A 215 6.57 -2.40 -17.07
CA ALA A 215 6.31 -1.00 -16.78
C ALA A 215 7.50 -0.37 -16.03
N THR A 216 8.23 0.47 -16.72
CA THR A 216 9.46 1.09 -16.22
C THR A 216 9.22 2.27 -15.29
N GLY A 217 8.01 2.86 -15.30
CA GLY A 217 7.73 4.19 -14.77
C GLY A 217 8.03 5.29 -15.80
N LYS A 218 7.20 6.33 -15.83
CA LYS A 218 7.29 7.41 -16.83
C LYS A 218 8.68 8.06 -16.89
N ARG A 219 9.33 8.16 -15.75
CA ARG A 219 10.63 8.85 -15.61
C ARG A 219 11.77 8.12 -16.31
N GLU A 220 11.76 6.78 -16.28
CA GLU A 220 12.87 5.96 -16.76
C GLU A 220 12.62 5.38 -18.17
N TYR A 221 11.41 5.53 -18.69
CA TYR A 221 10.97 4.87 -19.90
C TYR A 221 11.86 5.13 -21.11
N GLU A 222 12.17 6.38 -21.41
CA GLU A 222 12.96 6.75 -22.59
C GLU A 222 14.41 6.24 -22.51
N ASP A 223 15.00 6.27 -21.30
CA ASP A 223 16.35 5.76 -21.08
C ASP A 223 16.39 4.24 -21.22
N VAL A 224 15.46 3.54 -20.57
CA VAL A 224 15.35 2.07 -20.68
C VAL A 224 15.12 1.66 -22.11
N LYS A 225 14.20 2.31 -22.83
CA LYS A 225 13.91 2.04 -24.24
C LYS A 225 15.14 2.14 -25.12
N LYS A 226 15.94 3.20 -24.96
CA LYS A 226 17.19 3.38 -25.73
C LYS A 226 18.22 2.29 -25.46
N ARG A 227 18.31 1.81 -24.21
CA ARG A 227 19.32 0.80 -23.80
C ARG A 227 18.94 -0.61 -24.20
N THR A 228 17.67 -0.88 -24.48
CA THR A 228 17.14 -2.24 -24.70
C THR A 228 16.70 -2.49 -26.15
N GLN A 229 16.80 -1.53 -27.06
CA GLN A 229 16.46 -1.76 -28.46
C GLN A 229 17.61 -2.44 -29.24
N PRO A 230 17.26 -3.41 -30.15
CA PRO A 230 15.92 -3.96 -30.36
C PRO A 230 15.46 -4.87 -29.21
N LEU A 231 14.20 -4.75 -28.82
CA LEU A 231 13.58 -5.65 -27.85
C LEU A 231 13.12 -6.95 -28.54
N PRO A 232 13.18 -8.10 -27.85
CA PRO A 232 12.48 -9.31 -28.29
C PRO A 232 10.98 -9.06 -28.46
N GLU A 233 10.35 -9.75 -29.44
CA GLU A 233 8.93 -9.56 -29.76
C GLU A 233 8.00 -9.84 -28.57
N GLN A 234 8.41 -10.77 -27.70
CA GLN A 234 7.67 -11.17 -26.48
C GLN A 234 7.72 -10.12 -25.36
N VAL A 235 8.56 -9.05 -25.50
CA VAL A 235 8.73 -8.05 -24.44
C VAL A 235 8.00 -6.76 -24.80
N LYS A 236 6.92 -6.49 -24.08
CA LYS A 236 6.15 -5.24 -24.18
C LYS A 236 6.62 -4.23 -23.13
N LEU A 237 7.41 -3.25 -23.56
CA LEU A 237 7.88 -2.16 -22.71
C LEU A 237 6.86 -1.01 -22.70
N VAL A 238 6.45 -0.56 -21.51
CA VAL A 238 5.50 0.55 -21.36
C VAL A 238 5.95 1.51 -20.26
N PRO A 239 5.64 2.82 -20.38
CA PRO A 239 5.96 3.78 -19.32
C PRO A 239 5.09 3.61 -18.08
N TYR A 240 3.84 3.15 -18.27
CA TYR A 240 2.85 3.01 -17.18
C TYR A 240 1.72 2.08 -17.62
N ILE A 241 1.14 1.36 -16.66
CA ILE A 241 -0.02 0.49 -16.87
C ILE A 241 -1.23 1.14 -16.21
N TYR A 242 -2.24 1.49 -17.01
CA TYR A 242 -3.49 2.08 -16.51
C TYR A 242 -4.43 1.02 -15.93
N ASP A 243 -4.55 -0.12 -16.62
CA ASP A 243 -5.39 -1.26 -16.21
C ASP A 243 -4.56 -2.29 -15.44
N MET A 244 -4.01 -1.88 -14.29
CA MET A 244 -3.13 -2.72 -13.47
C MET A 244 -3.83 -3.99 -12.99
N ASP A 245 -5.14 -3.91 -12.73
CA ASP A 245 -5.94 -5.04 -12.25
C ASP A 245 -5.96 -6.17 -13.27
N LYS A 246 -6.15 -5.81 -14.55
CA LYS A 246 -6.09 -6.75 -15.66
C LYS A 246 -4.67 -7.27 -15.86
N ALA A 247 -3.66 -6.40 -15.80
CA ALA A 247 -2.28 -6.81 -15.97
C ALA A 247 -1.83 -7.80 -14.89
N ILE A 248 -2.24 -7.60 -13.63
CA ILE A 248 -1.97 -8.56 -12.55
C ILE A 248 -2.74 -9.86 -12.79
N ALA A 249 -4.02 -9.78 -13.18
CA ALA A 249 -4.86 -10.96 -13.40
C ALA A 249 -4.37 -11.81 -14.58
N ASP A 250 -3.83 -11.20 -15.62
CA ASP A 250 -3.32 -11.87 -16.81
C ASP A 250 -1.89 -12.45 -16.59
N ALA A 251 -1.14 -12.05 -15.57
CA ALA A 251 0.21 -12.55 -15.33
C ALA A 251 0.21 -13.92 -14.60
N ASP A 252 1.17 -14.79 -14.94
CA ASP A 252 1.51 -15.98 -14.16
C ASP A 252 2.42 -15.63 -12.98
N VAL A 253 3.41 -14.75 -13.22
CA VAL A 253 4.33 -14.25 -12.20
C VAL A 253 4.38 -12.74 -12.22
N VAL A 254 4.35 -12.13 -11.02
CA VAL A 254 4.50 -10.68 -10.87
C VAL A 254 5.86 -10.37 -10.23
N ILE A 255 6.71 -9.63 -10.92
CA ILE A 255 7.96 -9.07 -10.37
C ILE A 255 7.67 -7.64 -9.94
N ALA A 256 7.78 -7.36 -8.63
CA ALA A 256 7.38 -6.06 -8.10
C ALA A 256 8.17 -5.60 -6.87
N ARG A 257 8.06 -4.29 -6.57
CA ARG A 257 8.36 -3.77 -5.24
C ARG A 257 7.34 -4.31 -4.22
N ALA A 258 7.76 -4.42 -2.94
CA ALA A 258 6.92 -4.93 -1.87
C ALA A 258 6.19 -3.81 -1.09
N GLY A 259 5.63 -2.83 -1.79
CA GLY A 259 4.72 -1.85 -1.20
C GLY A 259 3.46 -2.55 -0.70
N ALA A 260 2.95 -2.15 0.47
CA ALA A 260 1.85 -2.84 1.15
C ALA A 260 0.60 -3.04 0.27
N ILE A 261 0.23 -2.02 -0.51
CA ILE A 261 -0.92 -2.10 -1.42
C ILE A 261 -0.65 -3.09 -2.55
N THR A 262 0.52 -3.00 -3.21
CA THR A 262 0.90 -3.91 -4.29
C THR A 262 0.90 -5.38 -3.84
N VAL A 263 1.48 -5.63 -2.66
CA VAL A 263 1.50 -6.98 -2.07
C VAL A 263 0.09 -7.48 -1.78
N SER A 264 -0.78 -6.61 -1.25
CA SER A 264 -2.19 -6.95 -0.99
C SER A 264 -2.97 -7.23 -2.28
N GLU A 265 -2.72 -6.47 -3.35
CA GLU A 265 -3.32 -6.68 -4.67
C GLU A 265 -2.86 -8.01 -5.29
N ILE A 266 -1.58 -8.34 -5.22
CA ILE A 266 -1.02 -9.61 -5.69
C ILE A 266 -1.65 -10.79 -4.92
N CYS A 267 -1.77 -10.67 -3.60
CA CYS A 267 -2.43 -11.68 -2.77
C CYS A 267 -3.91 -11.84 -3.10
N ALA A 268 -4.64 -10.75 -3.23
CA ALA A 268 -6.06 -10.78 -3.59
C ALA A 268 -6.30 -11.40 -4.96
N ALA A 269 -5.41 -11.13 -5.92
CA ALA A 269 -5.41 -11.76 -7.23
C ALA A 269 -5.00 -13.25 -7.19
N GLY A 270 -4.31 -13.69 -6.15
CA GLY A 270 -3.79 -15.06 -6.03
C GLY A 270 -2.66 -15.34 -7.02
N LYS A 271 -1.74 -14.39 -7.19
CA LYS A 271 -0.64 -14.51 -8.16
C LYS A 271 0.68 -14.85 -7.48
N ALA A 272 1.44 -15.72 -8.12
CA ALA A 272 2.83 -15.95 -7.74
C ALA A 272 3.66 -14.68 -7.95
N SER A 273 4.66 -14.44 -7.11
CA SER A 273 5.46 -13.22 -7.22
C SER A 273 6.92 -13.38 -6.84
N VAL A 274 7.76 -12.59 -7.50
CA VAL A 274 9.14 -12.31 -7.09
C VAL A 274 9.17 -10.87 -6.58
N LEU A 275 9.35 -10.71 -5.28
CA LEU A 275 9.33 -9.41 -4.62
C LEU A 275 10.73 -8.87 -4.43
N ILE A 276 10.96 -7.65 -4.90
CA ILE A 276 12.25 -6.95 -4.79
C ILE A 276 12.04 -5.72 -3.90
N PRO A 277 12.15 -5.88 -2.56
CA PRO A 277 11.88 -4.81 -1.63
C PRO A 277 12.90 -3.67 -1.77
N SER A 278 12.41 -2.42 -1.70
CA SER A 278 13.28 -1.24 -1.66
C SER A 278 13.92 -1.08 -0.27
N PRO A 279 15.24 -0.96 -0.16
CA PRO A 279 15.91 -0.67 1.10
C PRO A 279 15.76 0.81 1.52
N ASN A 280 15.38 1.70 0.58
CA ASN A 280 15.33 3.14 0.76
C ASN A 280 13.99 3.64 1.29
N VAL A 281 13.28 2.82 2.07
CA VAL A 281 12.01 3.17 2.69
C VAL A 281 12.11 3.21 4.21
N THR A 282 11.19 3.96 4.84
CA THR A 282 11.19 4.12 6.30
C THR A 282 11.09 2.75 6.99
N HIS A 283 11.99 2.48 7.94
CA HIS A 283 12.04 1.24 8.70
C HIS A 283 12.17 -0.05 7.85
N ASN A 284 12.61 0.06 6.60
CA ASN A 284 12.74 -1.08 5.68
C ASN A 284 11.43 -1.89 5.55
N HIS A 285 10.27 -1.23 5.68
CA HIS A 285 8.95 -1.88 5.76
C HIS A 285 8.66 -2.78 4.56
N GLN A 286 9.20 -2.48 3.36
CA GLN A 286 8.99 -3.34 2.19
C GLN A 286 9.61 -4.73 2.36
N GLU A 287 10.77 -4.84 2.98
CA GLU A 287 11.38 -6.15 3.23
C GLU A 287 10.52 -6.98 4.19
N TYR A 288 10.00 -6.35 5.24
CA TYR A 288 9.10 -7.06 6.17
C TYR A 288 7.80 -7.49 5.51
N ASN A 289 7.21 -6.66 4.66
CA ASN A 289 6.03 -7.03 3.87
C ASN A 289 6.34 -8.25 2.96
N ALA A 290 7.47 -8.21 2.24
CA ALA A 290 7.88 -9.30 1.36
C ALA A 290 8.15 -10.60 2.14
N ARG A 291 8.89 -10.52 3.24
CA ARG A 291 9.22 -11.68 4.08
C ARG A 291 7.98 -12.32 4.72
N ALA A 292 6.95 -11.55 5.04
CA ALA A 292 5.68 -12.10 5.53
C ALA A 292 5.01 -13.03 4.48
N LEU A 293 5.09 -12.68 3.18
CA LEU A 293 4.61 -13.55 2.11
C LEU A 293 5.53 -14.76 1.91
N GLU A 294 6.85 -14.54 1.88
CA GLU A 294 7.83 -15.60 1.68
C GLU A 294 7.71 -16.68 2.76
N LYS A 295 7.59 -16.29 4.03
CA LYS A 295 7.37 -17.20 5.16
C LYS A 295 6.15 -18.11 4.99
N LYS A 296 5.15 -17.65 4.26
CA LYS A 296 3.94 -18.43 3.93
C LYS A 296 4.03 -19.16 2.58
N GLY A 297 5.17 -19.10 1.90
CA GLY A 297 5.36 -19.66 0.56
C GLY A 297 4.49 -18.98 -0.51
N ALA A 298 4.13 -17.71 -0.31
CA ALA A 298 3.29 -16.92 -1.19
C ALA A 298 4.09 -16.03 -2.16
N ALA A 299 5.40 -15.90 -1.94
CA ALA A 299 6.30 -15.14 -2.80
C ALA A 299 7.75 -15.65 -2.68
N LYS A 300 8.57 -15.35 -3.66
CA LYS A 300 10.03 -15.38 -3.56
C LYS A 300 10.54 -13.97 -3.32
N VAL A 301 11.54 -13.81 -2.46
CA VAL A 301 12.11 -12.49 -2.15
C VAL A 301 13.55 -12.42 -2.60
N ILE A 302 13.89 -11.38 -3.37
CA ILE A 302 15.27 -11.06 -3.77
C ILE A 302 15.58 -9.65 -3.28
N CYS A 303 16.47 -9.51 -2.29
CA CYS A 303 16.91 -8.20 -1.84
C CYS A 303 17.76 -7.50 -2.90
N GLU A 304 17.72 -6.16 -2.99
CA GLU A 304 18.50 -5.43 -4.00
C GLU A 304 19.99 -5.78 -4.01
N ARG A 305 20.59 -6.05 -2.85
CA ARG A 305 22.00 -6.45 -2.73
C ARG A 305 22.32 -7.81 -3.37
N GLU A 306 21.31 -8.65 -3.54
CA GLU A 306 21.39 -10.00 -4.10
C GLU A 306 20.90 -10.03 -5.55
N LEU A 307 20.27 -8.94 -6.00
CA LEU A 307 19.65 -8.85 -7.31
C LEU A 307 20.71 -8.75 -8.41
N THR A 308 20.78 -9.77 -9.23
CA THR A 308 21.56 -9.79 -10.47
C THR A 308 20.68 -10.28 -11.62
N PRO A 309 20.98 -9.93 -12.89
CA PRO A 309 20.23 -10.43 -14.04
C PRO A 309 20.17 -11.96 -14.07
N ARG A 310 21.30 -12.61 -13.79
CA ARG A 310 21.40 -14.08 -13.74
C ARG A 310 20.51 -14.67 -12.65
N TYR A 311 20.59 -14.16 -11.43
CA TYR A 311 19.81 -14.71 -10.30
C TYR A 311 18.31 -14.51 -10.51
N LEU A 312 17.90 -13.33 -11.04
CA LEU A 312 16.50 -13.09 -11.38
C LEU A 312 16.02 -14.04 -12.48
N LYS A 313 16.82 -14.24 -13.55
CA LYS A 313 16.51 -15.17 -14.63
C LYS A 313 16.36 -16.61 -14.13
N GLU A 314 17.32 -17.11 -13.35
CA GLU A 314 17.28 -18.46 -12.77
C GLU A 314 16.02 -18.65 -11.89
N THR A 315 15.73 -17.67 -11.00
CA THR A 315 14.53 -17.70 -10.15
C THR A 315 13.24 -17.71 -10.96
N LEU A 316 13.17 -16.87 -12.00
CA LEU A 316 12.00 -16.78 -12.85
C LEU A 316 11.75 -18.06 -13.62
N LEU A 317 12.79 -18.61 -14.26
CA LEU A 317 12.71 -19.86 -15.01
C LEU A 317 12.35 -21.04 -14.11
N GLU A 318 12.93 -21.14 -12.91
CA GLU A 318 12.57 -22.16 -11.92
C GLU A 318 11.07 -22.14 -11.60
N LEU A 319 10.50 -20.95 -11.38
CA LEU A 319 9.08 -20.81 -11.10
C LEU A 319 8.20 -21.15 -12.31
N LEU A 320 8.55 -20.69 -13.51
CA LEU A 320 7.76 -20.92 -14.73
C LEU A 320 7.83 -22.36 -15.22
N MET A 321 8.96 -23.02 -15.06
CA MET A 321 9.12 -24.43 -15.45
C MET A 321 8.51 -25.42 -14.46
N ASN A 322 8.34 -25.02 -13.20
CA ASN A 322 7.72 -25.87 -12.16
C ASN A 322 6.30 -25.42 -11.87
N ARG A 323 5.34 -25.94 -12.67
CA ARG A 323 3.91 -25.62 -12.56
C ARG A 323 3.34 -25.90 -11.16
N GLU A 324 3.80 -26.93 -10.46
CA GLU A 324 3.31 -27.26 -9.12
C GLU A 324 3.78 -26.20 -8.10
N THR A 325 5.03 -25.80 -8.14
CA THR A 325 5.58 -24.73 -7.30
C THR A 325 4.84 -23.41 -7.56
N LEU A 326 4.65 -23.05 -8.84
CA LEU A 326 3.93 -21.85 -9.24
C LEU A 326 2.49 -21.84 -8.70
N GLN A 327 1.74 -22.92 -8.90
CA GLN A 327 0.37 -23.05 -8.41
C GLN A 327 0.29 -23.04 -6.88
N THR A 328 1.27 -23.65 -6.21
CA THR A 328 1.32 -23.66 -4.75
C THR A 328 1.55 -22.25 -4.21
N MET A 329 2.48 -21.49 -4.80
CA MET A 329 2.73 -20.09 -4.44
C MET A 329 1.49 -19.23 -4.68
N SER A 330 0.82 -19.39 -5.81
CA SER A 330 -0.44 -18.69 -6.15
C SER A 330 -1.56 -19.01 -5.15
N ARG A 331 -1.75 -20.27 -4.79
CA ARG A 331 -2.74 -20.69 -3.77
C ARG A 331 -2.41 -20.09 -2.39
N ASN A 332 -1.14 -20.05 -2.01
CA ASN A 332 -0.72 -19.47 -0.75
C ASN A 332 -0.91 -17.95 -0.75
N ALA A 333 -0.60 -17.27 -1.84
CA ALA A 333 -0.89 -15.84 -2.02
C ALA A 333 -2.40 -15.57 -1.88
N LYS A 334 -3.23 -16.36 -2.55
CA LYS A 334 -4.70 -16.24 -2.47
C LYS A 334 -5.24 -16.38 -1.04
N LYS A 335 -4.69 -17.31 -0.24
CA LYS A 335 -5.07 -17.50 1.16
C LYS A 335 -4.72 -16.28 2.05
N MET A 336 -3.71 -15.52 1.67
CA MET A 336 -3.32 -14.28 2.37
C MET A 336 -4.11 -13.06 1.87
N GLY A 337 -4.77 -13.17 0.73
CA GLY A 337 -5.56 -12.08 0.14
C GLY A 337 -6.80 -11.77 0.98
N ILE A 338 -6.88 -10.55 1.49
CA ILE A 338 -8.05 -10.05 2.21
C ILE A 338 -8.76 -9.05 1.31
N VAL A 339 -10.02 -9.34 1.02
CA VAL A 339 -10.88 -8.49 0.20
C VAL A 339 -11.92 -7.79 1.08
N GLY A 340 -12.47 -6.66 0.62
CA GLY A 340 -13.48 -5.93 1.37
C GLY A 340 -12.92 -5.18 2.60
N ALA A 341 -11.62 -4.88 2.62
CA ALA A 341 -10.98 -4.21 3.75
C ALA A 341 -11.64 -2.85 4.09
N ALA A 342 -11.98 -2.04 3.06
CA ALA A 342 -12.64 -0.75 3.28
C ALA A 342 -14.01 -0.93 3.95
N GLN A 343 -14.76 -1.95 3.54
CA GLN A 343 -16.04 -2.32 4.14
C GLN A 343 -15.88 -2.75 5.60
N GLN A 344 -14.93 -3.63 5.90
CA GLN A 344 -14.68 -4.08 7.27
C GLN A 344 -14.25 -2.92 8.19
N ILE A 345 -13.42 -2.00 7.68
CA ILE A 345 -12.99 -0.80 8.42
C ILE A 345 -14.17 0.13 8.67
N TYR A 346 -15.05 0.31 7.69
CA TYR A 346 -16.30 1.05 7.85
C TYR A 346 -17.16 0.44 8.97
N GLU A 347 -17.39 -0.88 8.97
CA GLU A 347 -18.20 -1.57 9.99
C GLU A 347 -17.60 -1.42 11.40
N ILE A 348 -16.26 -1.48 11.52
CA ILE A 348 -15.58 -1.20 12.79
C ILE A 348 -15.86 0.22 13.23
N GLY A 349 -15.75 1.20 12.31
CA GLY A 349 -16.01 2.60 12.59
C GLY A 349 -17.45 2.86 13.04
N MET A 350 -18.44 2.23 12.40
CA MET A 350 -19.85 2.33 12.78
C MET A 350 -20.09 1.82 14.21
N ARG A 351 -19.54 0.65 14.54
CA ARG A 351 -19.63 0.11 15.91
C ARG A 351 -18.98 1.03 16.95
N LEU A 352 -17.83 1.62 16.65
CA LEU A 352 -17.16 2.56 17.55
C LEU A 352 -17.97 3.85 17.75
N ALA A 353 -18.61 4.34 16.71
CA ALA A 353 -19.50 5.52 16.78
C ALA A 353 -20.85 5.23 17.45
N GLY A 354 -21.10 4.00 17.94
CA GLY A 354 -22.36 3.60 18.58
C GLY A 354 -23.56 3.57 17.61
N LYS A 355 -23.30 3.36 16.30
CA LYS A 355 -24.31 3.30 15.24
C LYS A 355 -24.36 1.88 14.66
N SER A 356 -25.57 1.36 14.40
CA SER A 356 -25.72 0.15 13.60
C SER A 356 -25.33 0.47 12.16
N SER A 357 -24.57 -0.44 11.51
CA SER A 357 -24.40 -0.37 10.06
C SER A 357 -25.76 -0.59 9.41
N SER A 358 -26.17 0.27 8.50
CA SER A 358 -27.29 0.01 7.59
C SER A 358 -26.93 -1.23 6.76
N GLU A 359 -27.81 -2.24 6.77
CA GLU A 359 -27.70 -3.46 5.97
C GLU A 359 -27.74 -3.17 4.46
#